data_6669f2421880b2ad5bcf567f2c5f77a4
#
_entry.id   6669f2421880b2ad5bcf567f2c5f77a4
#
_cell.length_a   1.000
_cell.length_b   1.000
_cell.length_c   1.000
_cell.angle_alpha   90.00
_cell.angle_beta   90.00
_cell.angle_gamma   90.00
#
_symmetry.space_group_name_H-M   'P 1'
#
loop_
_entity.id
_entity.type
_entity.pdbx_description
1 polymer ?
#
loop_
_entity_poly.entity_id
_entity_poly.type
_entity_poly.pdbx_seq_one_letter_code
_entity_poly.pdbx_strand_id
1 'polypeptide(L)'
;QAVDIVNALLRDGRALPQLVIHEPFGWHIHGTDPDAPIAVRMAVDAAMAMVDVIRTDTLDRLRLCDREDCDNVLVDLTKNQSRKFCDTACANRAHAAAYRARKAAT
;
A
#
# COMPACT_ATOMS: atom_id res chain seq x y z
N GLN A 1 14.65 2.67 10.87
CA GLN A 1 14.86 2.65 9.40
C GLN A 1 13.59 3.06 8.62
N ALA A 2 12.42 2.44 8.85
CA ALA A 2 11.21 2.83 8.14
C ALA A 2 10.79 4.28 8.45
N VAL A 3 10.84 4.68 9.71
CA VAL A 3 10.56 6.05 10.14
C VAL A 3 11.51 7.06 9.49
N ASP A 4 12.80 6.74 9.39
CA ASP A 4 13.79 7.63 8.78
C ASP A 4 13.50 7.86 7.30
N ILE A 5 13.13 6.77 6.59
CA ILE A 5 12.77 6.85 5.16
C ILE A 5 11.51 7.70 4.97
N VAL A 6 10.46 7.44 5.76
CA VAL A 6 9.21 8.21 5.69
C VAL A 6 9.47 9.69 5.95
N ASN A 7 10.22 10.00 6.99
CA ASN A 7 10.54 11.38 7.32
C ASN A 7 11.40 12.07 6.26
N ALA A 8 12.32 11.34 5.63
CA ALA A 8 13.10 11.87 4.51
C ALA A 8 12.20 12.21 3.30
N LEU A 9 11.31 11.30 2.93
CA LEU A 9 10.36 11.52 1.83
C LEU A 9 9.47 12.74 2.09
N LEU A 10 8.99 12.90 3.32
CA LEU A 10 8.17 14.06 3.69
C LEU A 10 8.96 15.37 3.61
N ARG A 11 10.20 15.41 4.11
CA ARG A 11 11.05 16.60 4.05
C ARG A 11 11.46 16.95 2.62
N ASP A 12 11.97 15.97 1.89
CA ASP A 12 12.48 16.18 0.53
C ASP A 12 11.35 16.56 -0.44
N GLY A 13 10.17 15.98 -0.24
CA GLY A 13 8.97 16.32 -0.98
C GLY A 13 8.29 17.62 -0.54
N ARG A 14 8.80 18.28 0.51
CA ARG A 14 8.21 19.48 1.09
C ARG A 14 6.73 19.28 1.41
N ALA A 15 6.42 18.21 2.13
CA ALA A 15 5.05 17.90 2.50
C ALA A 15 4.40 19.04 3.26
N LEU A 16 3.25 19.49 2.78
CA LEU A 16 2.43 20.53 3.38
C LEU A 16 0.96 20.09 3.30
N PRO A 17 0.52 19.23 4.20
CA PRO A 17 -0.83 18.67 4.17
C PRO A 17 -1.91 19.74 4.27
N GLN A 18 -2.87 19.72 3.35
CA GLN A 18 -4.00 20.63 3.32
C GLN A 18 -5.30 19.86 3.12
N LEU A 19 -6.35 20.23 3.84
CA LEU A 19 -7.69 19.73 3.58
C LEU A 19 -8.25 20.38 2.32
N VAL A 20 -8.74 19.54 1.42
CA VAL A 20 -9.39 19.95 0.18
C VAL A 20 -10.70 19.19 0.01
N ILE A 21 -11.60 19.75 -0.78
CA ILE A 21 -12.86 19.09 -1.14
C ILE A 21 -13.03 19.14 -2.65
N HIS A 22 -13.29 18.01 -3.27
CA HIS A 22 -13.77 17.93 -4.65
C HIS A 22 -14.46 16.58 -4.91
N GLU A 23 -15.40 16.60 -5.84
CA GLU A 23 -16.11 15.38 -6.24
C GLU A 23 -15.19 14.41 -7.03
N PRO A 24 -15.40 13.09 -6.88
CA PRO A 24 -16.41 12.45 -6.03
C PRO A 24 -15.92 12.13 -4.61
N PHE A 25 -14.73 12.59 -4.22
CA PHE A 25 -14.01 12.12 -3.01
C PHE A 25 -14.40 12.84 -1.72
N GLY A 26 -15.11 13.95 -1.80
CA GLY A 26 -15.42 14.74 -0.61
C GLY A 26 -14.20 15.37 0.04
N TRP A 27 -14.21 15.54 1.36
CA TRP A 27 -13.05 16.05 2.10
C TRP A 27 -11.92 15.04 2.16
N HIS A 28 -10.73 15.45 1.75
CA HIS A 28 -9.52 14.64 1.83
C HIS A 28 -8.27 15.53 1.96
N ILE A 29 -7.11 14.92 2.10
CA ILE A 29 -5.84 15.62 2.29
C ILE A 29 -5.02 15.54 1.02
N HIS A 30 -4.54 16.70 0.54
CA HIS A 30 -3.42 16.78 -0.39
C HIS A 30 -2.14 17.01 0.39
N GLY A 31 -1.12 16.20 0.13
CA GLY A 31 0.16 16.26 0.85
C GLY A 31 1.13 17.28 0.33
N THR A 32 0.94 17.76 -0.90
CA THR A 32 1.84 18.69 -1.59
C THR A 32 1.07 19.76 -2.34
N ASP A 33 1.80 20.76 -2.84
CA ASP A 33 1.28 21.70 -3.83
C ASP A 33 0.75 20.95 -5.05
N PRO A 34 -0.43 21.33 -5.61
CA PRO A 34 -0.99 20.70 -6.81
C PRO A 34 -0.06 20.77 -8.03
N ASP A 35 0.82 21.78 -8.10
CA ASP A 35 1.78 21.98 -9.19
C ASP A 35 3.09 21.21 -8.99
N ALA A 36 3.27 20.51 -7.87
CA ALA A 36 4.46 19.70 -7.65
C ALA A 36 4.56 18.58 -8.69
N PRO A 37 5.80 18.16 -9.08
CA PRO A 37 5.99 17.04 -9.99
C PRO A 37 5.27 15.77 -9.51
N ILE A 38 4.71 15.00 -10.45
CA ILE A 38 3.90 13.82 -10.10
C ILE A 38 4.67 12.82 -9.22
N ALA A 39 5.95 12.61 -9.49
CA ALA A 39 6.77 11.70 -8.68
C ALA A 39 6.88 12.16 -7.22
N VAL A 40 7.00 13.47 -7.01
CA VAL A 40 7.04 14.06 -5.66
C VAL A 40 5.71 13.89 -4.96
N ARG A 41 4.61 14.16 -5.64
CA ARG A 41 3.26 13.98 -5.09
C ARG A 41 3.02 12.54 -4.68
N MET A 42 3.33 11.59 -5.56
CA MET A 42 3.19 10.16 -5.28
C MET A 42 4.05 9.72 -4.08
N ALA A 43 5.30 10.18 -4.00
CA ALA A 43 6.20 9.84 -2.90
C ALA A 43 5.68 10.38 -1.56
N VAL A 44 5.18 11.61 -1.54
CA VAL A 44 4.61 12.22 -0.32
C VAL A 44 3.32 11.53 0.09
N ASP A 45 2.43 11.24 -0.86
CA ASP A 45 1.17 10.54 -0.56
C ASP A 45 1.43 9.14 0.03
N ALA A 46 2.38 8.42 -0.55
CA ALA A 46 2.81 7.12 0.00
C ALA A 46 3.42 7.26 1.40
N ALA A 47 4.27 8.26 1.61
CA ALA A 47 4.86 8.53 2.92
C ALA A 47 3.80 8.89 3.97
N MET A 48 2.80 9.69 3.60
CA MET A 48 1.68 10.03 4.50
C MET A 48 0.85 8.80 4.87
N ALA A 49 0.58 7.91 3.92
CA ALA A 49 -0.10 6.64 4.21
C ALA A 49 0.73 5.78 5.19
N MET A 50 2.05 5.77 5.03
CA MET A 50 2.95 5.06 5.95
C MET A 50 2.99 5.70 7.35
N VAL A 51 2.82 7.02 7.46
CA VAL A 51 2.68 7.68 8.77
C VAL A 51 1.51 7.07 9.55
N ASP A 52 0.36 6.88 8.91
CA ASP A 52 -0.81 6.30 9.57
C ASP A 52 -0.57 4.83 9.96
N VAL A 53 0.03 4.04 9.09
CA VAL A 53 0.37 2.63 9.37
C VAL A 53 1.30 2.52 10.57
N ILE A 54 2.35 3.35 10.63
CA ILE A 54 3.32 3.35 11.73
C ILE A 54 2.68 3.86 13.02
N ARG A 55 1.95 4.98 12.94
CA ARG A 55 1.33 5.63 14.09
C ARG A 55 0.27 4.77 14.77
N THR A 56 -0.44 3.96 14.00
CA THR A 56 -1.47 3.06 14.53
C THR A 56 -0.95 1.66 14.88
N ASP A 57 0.37 1.46 14.81
CA ASP A 57 1.01 0.17 15.10
C ASP A 57 0.45 -0.98 14.26
N THR A 58 0.26 -0.72 12.96
CA THR A 58 -0.31 -1.70 12.03
C THR A 58 0.67 -2.10 10.91
N LEU A 59 1.98 -2.02 11.17
CA LEU A 59 3.02 -2.43 10.21
C LEU A 59 2.92 -3.91 9.83
N ASP A 60 2.43 -4.75 10.71
CA ASP A 60 2.17 -6.17 10.46
C ASP A 60 1.10 -6.40 9.37
N ARG A 61 0.30 -5.40 9.07
CA ARG A 61 -0.68 -5.43 7.97
C ARG A 61 -0.09 -5.10 6.61
N LEU A 62 1.13 -4.54 6.58
CA LEU A 62 1.88 -4.28 5.36
C LEU A 62 2.71 -5.51 5.03
N ARG A 63 2.38 -6.20 3.94
CA ARG A 63 3.00 -7.47 3.59
C ARG A 63 3.29 -7.56 2.10
N LEU A 64 4.14 -8.49 1.72
CA LEU A 64 4.30 -8.89 0.32
C LEU A 64 3.20 -9.88 -0.06
N CYS A 65 2.86 -9.91 -1.34
CA CYS A 65 1.98 -10.93 -1.89
C CYS A 65 2.56 -12.33 -1.66
N ASP A 66 1.73 -13.26 -1.20
CA ASP A 66 2.15 -14.65 -0.90
C ASP A 66 2.44 -15.46 -2.17
N ARG A 67 2.15 -14.93 -3.35
CA ARG A 67 2.47 -15.62 -4.59
C ARG A 67 3.98 -15.56 -4.86
N GLU A 68 4.58 -16.71 -5.09
CA GLU A 68 6.03 -16.90 -5.19
C GLU A 68 6.71 -16.00 -6.24
N ASP A 69 6.01 -15.66 -7.32
CA ASP A 69 6.52 -14.84 -8.42
C ASP A 69 5.89 -13.44 -8.44
N CYS A 70 5.53 -12.90 -7.30
CA CYS A 70 4.91 -11.58 -7.17
C CYS A 70 5.53 -10.79 -6.01
N ASP A 71 6.16 -9.67 -6.34
CA ASP A 71 6.78 -8.77 -5.36
C ASP A 71 5.88 -7.59 -4.96
N ASN A 72 4.60 -7.63 -5.31
CA ASN A 72 3.67 -6.56 -4.96
C ASN A 72 3.43 -6.49 -3.46
N VAL A 73 3.38 -5.27 -2.96
CA VAL A 73 3.02 -4.97 -1.57
C VAL A 73 1.49 -4.93 -1.44
N LEU A 74 0.99 -5.40 -0.32
CA LEU A 74 -0.42 -5.26 0.05
C LEU A 74 -0.57 -4.74 1.47
N VAL A 75 -1.65 -4.03 1.71
CA VAL A 75 -2.10 -3.69 3.07
C VAL A 75 -3.31 -4.57 3.38
N ASP A 76 -3.19 -5.37 4.43
CA ASP A 76 -4.27 -6.26 4.86
C ASP A 76 -5.20 -5.53 5.82
N LEU A 77 -6.33 -5.07 5.31
CA LEU A 77 -7.37 -4.40 6.08
C LEU A 77 -8.45 -5.37 6.58
N THR A 78 -8.27 -6.68 6.39
CA THR A 78 -9.24 -7.66 6.89
C THR A 78 -9.18 -7.77 8.42
N LYS A 79 -10.33 -8.07 9.01
CA LYS A 79 -10.45 -8.18 10.48
C LYS A 79 -9.47 -9.22 11.06
N ASN A 80 -9.29 -10.34 10.37
CA ASN A 80 -8.48 -11.46 10.83
C ASN A 80 -7.07 -11.52 10.24
N GLN A 81 -6.63 -10.45 9.56
CA GLN A 81 -5.34 -10.41 8.87
C GLN A 81 -5.14 -11.60 7.93
N SER A 82 -6.19 -11.93 7.16
CA SER A 82 -6.25 -13.13 6.33
C SER A 82 -5.94 -12.91 4.85
N ARG A 83 -5.72 -11.67 4.43
CA ARG A 83 -5.39 -11.36 3.04
C ARG A 83 -3.97 -11.81 2.72
N LYS A 84 -3.83 -12.64 1.69
CA LYS A 84 -2.56 -13.23 1.27
C LYS A 84 -2.05 -12.68 -0.06
N PHE A 85 -2.93 -12.21 -0.92
CA PHE A 85 -2.59 -11.82 -2.28
C PHE A 85 -2.88 -10.35 -2.54
N CYS A 86 -2.06 -9.72 -3.38
CA CYS A 86 -2.18 -8.30 -3.69
C CYS A 86 -3.48 -7.97 -4.42
N ASP A 87 -3.96 -8.88 -5.28
CA ASP A 87 -5.21 -8.72 -6.01
C ASP A 87 -5.90 -10.07 -6.27
N THR A 88 -7.10 -10.01 -6.85
CA THR A 88 -7.89 -11.20 -7.21
C THR A 88 -7.19 -12.04 -8.28
N ALA A 89 -6.49 -11.43 -9.23
CA ALA A 89 -5.78 -12.15 -10.28
C ALA A 89 -4.64 -13.01 -9.69
N CYS A 90 -3.86 -12.48 -8.74
CA CYS A 90 -2.85 -13.24 -8.01
C CYS A 90 -3.47 -14.38 -7.19
N ALA A 91 -4.56 -14.13 -6.50
CA ALA A 91 -5.28 -15.15 -5.75
C ALA A 91 -5.74 -16.30 -6.66
N ASN A 92 -6.37 -15.99 -7.79
CA ASN A 92 -6.85 -16.98 -8.74
C ASN A 92 -5.71 -17.81 -9.33
N ARG A 93 -4.59 -17.18 -9.70
CA ARG A 93 -3.41 -17.89 -10.21
C ARG A 93 -2.82 -18.84 -9.17
N ALA A 94 -2.73 -18.42 -7.93
CA ALA A 94 -2.22 -19.24 -6.83
C ALA A 94 -3.14 -20.44 -6.56
N HIS A 95 -4.45 -20.22 -6.52
CA HIS A 95 -5.44 -21.29 -6.32
C HIS A 95 -5.43 -22.30 -7.47
N ALA A 96 -5.34 -21.82 -8.72
CA ALA A 96 -5.24 -22.71 -9.88
C ALA A 96 -3.95 -23.52 -9.88
N ALA A 97 -2.82 -22.94 -9.49
CA ALA A 97 -1.56 -23.66 -9.35
C ALA A 97 -1.64 -24.74 -8.26
N ALA A 98 -2.19 -24.41 -7.10
CA ALA A 98 -2.39 -25.37 -6.01
C ALA A 98 -3.33 -26.51 -6.40
N TYR A 99 -4.39 -26.21 -7.13
CA TYR A 99 -5.30 -27.24 -7.65
C TYR A 99 -4.59 -28.20 -8.61
N ARG A 100 -3.82 -27.67 -9.56
CA ARG A 100 -3.06 -28.51 -10.50
C ARG A 100 -2.04 -29.39 -9.78
N ALA A 101 -1.33 -28.85 -8.79
CA ALA A 101 -0.36 -29.59 -8.01
C ALA A 101 -1.02 -30.76 -7.24
N ARG A 102 -2.18 -30.52 -6.60
CA ARG A 102 -2.91 -31.60 -5.93
C ARG A 102 -3.40 -32.67 -6.90
N LYS A 103 -3.89 -32.29 -8.09
CA LYS A 103 -4.33 -33.24 -9.10
C LYS A 103 -3.19 -34.08 -9.67
N ALA A 104 -2.01 -33.48 -9.84
CA ALA A 104 -0.83 -34.21 -10.32
C ALA A 104 -0.27 -35.18 -9.28
N ALA A 105 -0.50 -34.97 -7.98
CA ALA A 105 -0.05 -35.83 -6.88
C ALA A 105 -0.93 -37.06 -6.67
N THR A 106 -2.09 -37.12 -7.28
CA THR A 106 -3.00 -38.28 -7.28
C THR A 106 -2.90 -39.01 -8.61
#